data_edd3dd5e4d020a4d49dc662d3900b6f6
#
_entry.id   edd3dd5e4d020a4d49dc662d3900b6f6
#
_cell.length_a   1.000
_cell.length_b   1.000
_cell.length_c   1.000
_cell.angle_alpha   90.00
_cell.angle_beta   90.00
_cell.angle_gamma   90.00
#
_symmetry.space_group_name_H-M   'P 1'
#
loop_
_entity.id
_entity.type
_entity.pdbx_description
1 polymer ?
#
loop_
_entity_poly.entity_id
_entity_poly.type
_entity_poly.pdbx_seq_one_letter_code
_entity_poly.pdbx_strand_id
1 'polypeptide(L)'
;MGTFNGTLLLSACEDIMHPRPNGLTTDMEMVSDNMTSSAEADGILPSQAVQAHIAEADGILPSQAAHIEVIGVGGGGSNAVNRMIMSDLDGVAYRVLNTDAQALLQSAAQHRLQLGQTLTRGLGAGGNPSIGQKAAEESRADLQQALQGADLVFIAAGMGGGTGTGAAPVVAEVAKESGALTVGIVTKPFGFEGRRRMRQADEGIARLVEHVDTLIVIPNDRLRNAIAGAPLQEAFRSADDILRMGVKGISDIITCPGLVNVDFADVRSVMTEAGSALLGIGVGSGRSRAVEAAQAAISSPLLEADQIDGAKGCVINISGGRDMTLDDMTSASEVIYNVVDPEANIIVGAVVDDALEGEIHATVIATGFESDQSYRTERSVSRLIPQPKTTKPISNGDSGARIPDFLRQRQLRREDG
;
A
#
# COMPACT_ATOMS: atom_id res chain seq x y z
N MET A 1 -5.53 9.96 50.64
CA MET A 1 -4.74 11.09 51.15
C MET A 1 -3.31 10.86 50.73
N GLY A 2 -2.74 11.73 49.89
CA GLY A 2 -1.35 11.62 49.45
C GLY A 2 -1.18 12.18 48.04
N THR A 3 -1.27 13.50 47.91
CA THR A 3 -0.93 14.27 46.71
C THR A 3 0.57 14.22 46.46
N PHE A 4 0.99 13.83 45.25
CA PHE A 4 2.36 14.04 44.77
C PHE A 4 2.38 15.17 43.76
N ASN A 5 3.06 16.25 44.16
CA ASN A 5 3.39 17.43 43.39
C ASN A 5 4.44 17.10 42.30
N GLY A 6 4.13 17.41 41.06
CA GLY A 6 5.10 17.52 39.98
C GLY A 6 5.72 18.92 39.93
N THR A 7 6.94 19.05 40.35
CA THR A 7 7.82 20.21 40.03
C THR A 7 9.24 19.83 40.47
N LEU A 8 10.09 19.44 39.52
CA LEU A 8 11.57 19.44 39.62
C LEU A 8 12.13 18.62 38.45
N LEU A 9 12.48 19.29 37.36
CA LEU A 9 13.54 18.92 36.41
C LEU A 9 13.65 19.99 35.32
N LEU A 10 14.07 21.16 35.73
CA LEU A 10 14.62 22.21 34.87
C LEU A 10 15.82 22.78 35.64
N SER A 11 16.99 22.15 35.52
CA SER A 11 18.31 22.78 35.75
C SER A 11 19.39 21.71 35.67
N ALA A 12 19.99 21.51 34.53
CA ALA A 12 21.36 20.98 34.37
C ALA A 12 21.73 20.95 32.87
N CYS A 13 22.03 22.11 32.30
CA CYS A 13 22.84 22.24 31.08
C CYS A 13 23.42 23.64 31.03
N GLU A 14 24.31 23.95 31.95
CA GLU A 14 25.33 25.00 31.82
C GLU A 14 26.62 24.41 32.38
N ASP A 15 27.73 24.79 31.75
CA ASP A 15 29.12 24.40 32.03
C ASP A 15 29.66 23.12 31.41
N ILE A 16 30.27 23.29 30.22
CA ILE A 16 31.67 22.91 29.96
C ILE A 16 32.18 23.78 28.79
N MET A 17 32.91 24.82 29.14
CA MET A 17 33.76 25.61 28.23
C MET A 17 35.23 25.27 28.44
N HIS A 18 35.88 24.90 27.32
CA HIS A 18 37.32 25.02 26.96
C HIS A 18 38.37 24.10 27.61
N PRO A 19 39.54 23.76 26.92
CA PRO A 19 40.33 24.62 26.04
C PRO A 19 40.86 23.99 24.74
N ARG A 20 41.29 24.85 23.79
CA ARG A 20 42.08 24.56 22.58
C ARG A 20 43.49 24.05 22.88
N PRO A 21 44.13 23.32 21.92
CA PRO A 21 45.36 23.84 21.33
C PRO A 21 45.47 23.71 19.79
N ASN A 22 45.88 24.80 19.26
CA ASN A 22 46.76 25.11 18.10
C ASN A 22 47.11 24.05 17.07
N GLY A 23 46.84 24.41 15.79
CA GLY A 23 47.81 24.27 14.71
C GLY A 23 47.51 23.19 13.71
N LEU A 24 46.96 23.60 12.56
CA LEU A 24 46.96 23.02 11.23
C LEU A 24 45.53 23.04 10.60
N THR A 25 45.14 24.24 10.21
CA THR A 25 43.94 24.40 9.35
C THR A 25 44.10 25.68 8.54
N THR A 26 44.74 25.66 7.39
CA THR A 26 44.69 26.80 6.47
C THR A 26 44.34 26.43 5.02
N ASP A 27 44.18 25.16 4.69
CA ASP A 27 43.92 24.79 3.27
C ASP A 27 42.55 24.11 3.01
N MET A 28 41.74 23.85 4.05
CA MET A 28 40.39 23.26 3.83
C MET A 28 39.22 24.25 3.87
N GLU A 29 39.39 25.44 4.43
CA GLU A 29 38.30 26.45 4.50
C GLU A 29 38.07 27.22 3.19
N MET A 30 39.05 27.29 2.29
CA MET A 30 38.86 28.01 1.01
C MET A 30 38.18 27.17 -0.07
N VAL A 31 38.04 25.85 0.09
CA VAL A 31 37.33 24.98 -0.85
C VAL A 31 35.84 24.89 -0.50
N SER A 32 35.48 25.08 0.77
CA SER A 32 34.10 24.99 1.27
C SER A 32 33.22 26.18 0.85
N ASP A 33 33.79 27.40 0.87
CA ASP A 33 32.99 28.61 0.62
C ASP A 33 32.66 28.86 -0.86
N ASN A 34 33.36 28.20 -1.80
CA ASN A 34 33.04 28.31 -3.23
C ASN A 34 32.06 27.24 -3.73
N MET A 35 31.80 26.16 -2.93
CA MET A 35 30.89 25.07 -3.30
C MET A 35 29.46 25.27 -2.79
N THR A 36 29.27 26.08 -1.73
CA THR A 36 27.93 26.32 -1.17
C THR A 36 27.06 27.25 -2.01
N SER A 37 27.64 28.13 -2.83
CA SER A 37 26.86 29.10 -3.59
C SER A 37 26.24 28.58 -4.89
N SER A 38 26.71 27.45 -5.41
CA SER A 38 26.15 26.81 -6.62
C SER A 38 25.20 25.65 -6.31
N ALA A 39 25.28 25.04 -5.11
CA ALA A 39 24.44 23.90 -4.72
C ALA A 39 23.03 24.31 -4.20
N GLU A 40 22.89 25.55 -3.67
CA GLU A 40 21.59 26.07 -3.23
C GLU A 40 20.60 26.34 -4.38
N ALA A 41 21.09 26.41 -5.63
CA ALA A 41 20.24 26.65 -6.79
C ALA A 41 19.49 25.40 -7.30
N ASP A 42 20.01 24.18 -7.01
CA ASP A 42 19.47 22.92 -7.54
C ASP A 42 18.79 22.03 -6.47
N GLY A 43 18.68 22.48 -5.21
CA GLY A 43 17.98 21.74 -4.15
C GLY A 43 18.66 20.44 -3.70
N ILE A 44 19.94 20.23 -4.02
CA ILE A 44 20.73 19.04 -3.64
C ILE A 44 21.34 19.26 -2.26
N LEU A 45 21.13 18.31 -1.34
CA LEU A 45 21.77 18.34 0.00
C LEU A 45 23.31 18.32 -0.14
N PRO A 46 24.06 19.05 0.74
CA PRO A 46 25.52 19.16 0.65
C PRO A 46 26.26 17.81 0.62
N SER A 47 25.75 16.78 1.33
CA SER A 47 26.30 15.43 1.32
C SER A 47 26.16 14.72 -0.04
N GLN A 48 25.07 14.96 -0.76
CA GLN A 48 24.83 14.37 -2.08
C GLN A 48 25.69 15.06 -3.15
N ALA A 49 25.89 16.37 -3.05
CA ALA A 49 26.77 17.10 -3.98
C ALA A 49 28.25 16.66 -3.87
N VAL A 50 28.73 16.36 -2.65
CA VAL A 50 30.09 15.84 -2.44
C VAL A 50 30.24 14.43 -2.99
N GLN A 51 29.24 13.55 -2.81
CA GLN A 51 29.23 12.20 -3.37
C GLN A 51 29.16 12.21 -4.90
N ALA A 52 28.36 13.10 -5.50
CA ALA A 52 28.29 13.26 -6.95
C ALA A 52 29.64 13.71 -7.55
N HIS A 53 30.33 14.64 -6.91
CA HIS A 53 31.65 15.12 -7.37
C HIS A 53 32.77 14.08 -7.27
N ILE A 54 32.74 13.24 -6.22
CA ILE A 54 33.69 12.11 -6.09
C ILE A 54 33.42 11.06 -7.17
N ALA A 55 32.16 10.75 -7.44
CA ALA A 55 31.77 9.79 -8.47
C ALA A 55 32.15 10.26 -9.89
N GLU A 56 32.02 11.57 -10.21
CA GLU A 56 32.47 12.14 -11.49
C GLU A 56 33.99 12.08 -11.67
N ALA A 57 34.75 12.29 -10.59
CA ALA A 57 36.21 12.21 -10.64
C ALA A 57 36.74 10.80 -10.93
N ASP A 58 36.04 9.76 -10.51
CA ASP A 58 36.38 8.36 -10.71
C ASP A 58 35.76 7.76 -11.99
N GLY A 59 34.99 8.55 -12.76
CA GLY A 59 34.28 8.08 -13.95
C GLY A 59 33.11 7.14 -13.62
N ILE A 60 32.69 7.09 -12.35
CA ILE A 60 31.52 6.36 -11.88
C ILE A 60 30.33 7.28 -12.08
N LEU A 61 29.41 6.94 -12.99
CA LEU A 61 28.13 7.61 -13.06
C LEU A 61 27.44 7.48 -11.70
N PRO A 62 26.95 8.57 -11.09
CA PRO A 62 26.17 8.47 -9.87
C PRO A 62 25.03 7.47 -10.13
N SER A 63 24.97 6.39 -9.36
CA SER A 63 23.87 5.44 -9.41
C SER A 63 22.62 6.24 -9.13
N GLN A 64 21.77 6.42 -10.14
CA GLN A 64 20.45 7.00 -9.91
C GLN A 64 19.70 6.01 -9.04
N ALA A 65 19.41 6.39 -7.80
CA ALA A 65 18.52 5.62 -6.95
C ALA A 65 17.18 5.42 -7.69
N ALA A 66 16.60 4.22 -7.58
CA ALA A 66 15.32 3.93 -8.24
C ALA A 66 14.27 4.96 -7.82
N HIS A 67 13.59 5.56 -8.80
CA HIS A 67 12.53 6.54 -8.53
C HIS A 67 11.24 5.80 -8.17
N ILE A 68 10.92 5.78 -6.88
CA ILE A 68 9.75 5.10 -6.31
C ILE A 68 8.64 6.11 -6.07
N GLU A 69 7.46 5.85 -6.64
CA GLU A 69 6.28 6.68 -6.43
C GLU A 69 5.13 5.89 -5.78
N VAL A 70 4.56 6.44 -4.71
CA VAL A 70 3.38 5.89 -4.03
C VAL A 70 2.16 6.74 -4.35
N ILE A 71 1.17 6.11 -4.97
CA ILE A 71 -0.03 6.75 -5.46
C ILE A 71 -1.24 6.31 -4.65
N GLY A 72 -1.82 7.22 -3.90
CA GLY A 72 -3.08 7.00 -3.21
C GLY A 72 -4.28 7.33 -4.09
N VAL A 73 -5.09 6.34 -4.45
CA VAL A 73 -6.26 6.53 -5.32
C VAL A 73 -7.56 6.51 -4.53
N GLY A 74 -8.33 7.60 -4.61
CA GLY A 74 -9.59 7.80 -3.91
C GLY A 74 -9.41 8.01 -2.40
N GLY A 75 -10.50 8.03 -1.63
CA GLY A 75 -10.45 8.37 -0.20
C GLY A 75 -9.61 7.41 0.64
N GLY A 76 -9.76 6.08 0.45
CA GLY A 76 -8.97 5.08 1.19
C GLY A 76 -7.47 5.18 0.87
N GLY A 77 -7.12 5.26 -0.42
CA GLY A 77 -5.72 5.44 -0.84
C GLY A 77 -5.11 6.77 -0.34
N SER A 78 -5.88 7.86 -0.37
CA SER A 78 -5.45 9.15 0.18
C SER A 78 -5.15 9.08 1.68
N ASN A 79 -5.98 8.37 2.44
CA ASN A 79 -5.76 8.19 3.88
C ASN A 79 -4.50 7.36 4.17
N ALA A 80 -4.30 6.29 3.41
CA ALA A 80 -3.10 5.45 3.54
C ALA A 80 -1.83 6.26 3.23
N VAL A 81 -1.80 7.04 2.13
CA VAL A 81 -0.67 7.90 1.77
C VAL A 81 -0.42 8.97 2.84
N ASN A 82 -1.46 9.63 3.36
CA ASN A 82 -1.29 10.60 4.44
C ASN A 82 -0.60 10.00 5.67
N ARG A 83 -0.89 8.73 5.99
CA ARG A 83 -0.23 8.01 7.09
C ARG A 83 1.21 7.63 6.77
N MET A 84 1.48 7.24 5.51
CA MET A 84 2.85 6.95 5.07
C MET A 84 3.74 8.19 5.22
N ILE A 85 3.22 9.35 4.81
CA ILE A 85 3.93 10.64 4.97
C ILE A 85 4.19 10.96 6.46
N MET A 86 3.21 10.71 7.35
CA MET A 86 3.39 10.93 8.80
C MET A 86 4.39 9.96 9.42
N SER A 87 4.69 8.84 8.78
CA SER A 87 5.63 7.82 9.28
C SER A 87 7.01 7.96 8.65
N ASP A 88 7.24 9.01 7.86
CA ASP A 88 8.51 9.44 7.27
C ASP A 88 9.26 8.27 6.58
N LEU A 89 8.63 7.70 5.53
CA LEU A 89 9.32 6.72 4.70
C LEU A 89 10.24 7.47 3.74
N ASP A 90 11.53 7.25 3.89
CA ASP A 90 12.58 7.88 3.10
C ASP A 90 12.65 7.35 1.65
N GLY A 91 13.08 8.20 0.74
CA GLY A 91 13.39 7.81 -0.66
C GLY A 91 12.17 7.54 -1.53
N VAL A 92 10.95 7.95 -1.11
CA VAL A 92 9.69 7.68 -1.81
C VAL A 92 8.94 8.98 -2.11
N ALA A 93 8.49 9.17 -3.34
CA ALA A 93 7.62 10.27 -3.72
C ALA A 93 6.13 9.91 -3.50
N TYR A 94 5.34 10.86 -3.02
CA TYR A 94 3.93 10.65 -2.70
C TYR A 94 3.01 11.48 -3.58
N ARG A 95 2.02 10.80 -4.18
CA ARG A 95 0.98 11.43 -4.97
C ARG A 95 -0.41 10.95 -4.55
N VAL A 96 -1.39 11.85 -4.54
CA VAL A 96 -2.78 11.52 -4.26
C VAL A 96 -3.67 11.90 -5.43
N LEU A 97 -4.49 10.94 -5.86
CA LEU A 97 -5.44 11.06 -6.95
C LEU A 97 -6.86 10.93 -6.43
N ASN A 98 -7.72 11.90 -6.66
CA ASN A 98 -9.10 11.82 -6.23
C ASN A 98 -10.04 12.59 -7.17
N THR A 99 -11.30 12.18 -7.22
CA THR A 99 -12.39 12.92 -7.88
C THR A 99 -13.04 13.95 -6.95
N ASP A 100 -12.71 13.90 -5.65
CA ASP A 100 -13.19 14.82 -4.61
C ASP A 100 -12.12 15.87 -4.32
N ALA A 101 -12.42 17.12 -4.69
CA ALA A 101 -11.50 18.25 -4.50
C ALA A 101 -11.28 18.59 -3.01
N GLN A 102 -12.27 18.40 -2.15
CA GLN A 102 -12.13 18.69 -0.72
C GLN A 102 -11.17 17.68 -0.06
N ALA A 103 -11.29 16.40 -0.43
CA ALA A 103 -10.38 15.36 0.06
C ALA A 103 -8.92 15.64 -0.38
N LEU A 104 -8.72 16.14 -1.61
CA LEU A 104 -7.40 16.52 -2.10
C LEU A 104 -6.79 17.69 -1.30
N LEU A 105 -7.59 18.70 -0.98
CA LEU A 105 -7.13 19.85 -0.19
C LEU A 105 -6.69 19.46 1.23
N GLN A 106 -7.27 18.40 1.79
CA GLN A 106 -6.94 17.91 3.13
C GLN A 106 -5.75 16.94 3.14
N SER A 107 -5.26 16.52 1.97
CA SER A 107 -4.13 15.59 1.90
C SER A 107 -2.82 16.27 2.26
N ALA A 108 -1.96 15.54 2.97
CA ALA A 108 -0.58 15.94 3.27
C ALA A 108 0.39 15.75 2.09
N ALA A 109 -0.03 15.03 1.02
CA ALA A 109 0.82 14.76 -0.13
C ALA A 109 1.23 16.05 -0.86
N GLN A 110 2.49 16.12 -1.28
CA GLN A 110 3.01 17.24 -2.05
C GLN A 110 2.39 17.29 -3.44
N HIS A 111 2.22 16.13 -4.08
CA HIS A 111 1.63 16.03 -5.40
C HIS A 111 0.17 15.56 -5.31
N ARG A 112 -0.73 16.35 -5.86
CA ARG A 112 -2.17 16.10 -5.85
C ARG A 112 -2.72 16.29 -7.25
N LEU A 113 -3.49 15.32 -7.72
CA LEU A 113 -4.13 15.41 -9.04
C LEU A 113 -5.63 15.14 -8.90
N GLN A 114 -6.43 16.07 -9.35
CA GLN A 114 -7.88 15.92 -9.41
C GLN A 114 -8.25 15.17 -10.68
N LEU A 115 -8.92 14.02 -10.53
CA LEU A 115 -9.41 13.21 -11.64
C LEU A 115 -10.79 13.68 -12.08
N GLY A 116 -10.99 13.79 -13.41
CA GLY A 116 -12.29 14.04 -14.00
C GLY A 116 -12.87 15.39 -13.60
N GLN A 117 -12.10 16.46 -13.75
CA GLN A 117 -12.53 17.82 -13.35
C GLN A 117 -13.84 18.24 -14.01
N THR A 118 -14.03 17.92 -15.29
CA THR A 118 -15.25 18.25 -16.02
C THR A 118 -16.40 17.34 -15.61
N LEU A 119 -16.13 16.03 -15.51
CA LEU A 119 -17.15 15.03 -15.25
C LEU A 119 -17.70 15.12 -13.82
N THR A 120 -16.81 15.25 -12.81
CA THR A 120 -17.21 15.19 -11.40
C THR A 120 -17.36 16.56 -10.74
N ARG A 121 -16.77 17.61 -11.34
CA ARG A 121 -16.73 18.97 -10.79
C ARG A 121 -16.19 19.04 -9.36
N GLY A 122 -15.33 18.09 -8.98
CA GLY A 122 -14.78 17.99 -7.63
C GLY A 122 -15.71 17.43 -6.56
N LEU A 123 -16.87 16.91 -6.94
CA LEU A 123 -17.90 16.37 -6.01
C LEU A 123 -17.75 14.87 -5.73
N GLY A 124 -16.71 14.24 -6.29
CA GLY A 124 -16.47 12.82 -6.16
C GLY A 124 -17.25 11.93 -7.13
N ALA A 125 -16.99 10.63 -7.11
CA ALA A 125 -17.62 9.65 -7.99
C ALA A 125 -18.96 9.07 -7.43
N GLY A 126 -19.42 9.52 -6.26
CA GLY A 126 -20.71 9.11 -5.68
C GLY A 126 -20.84 7.59 -5.43
N GLY A 127 -19.74 6.88 -5.15
CA GLY A 127 -19.74 5.42 -4.95
C GLY A 127 -19.98 4.61 -6.23
N ASN A 128 -19.84 5.21 -7.41
CA ASN A 128 -19.98 4.56 -8.71
C ASN A 128 -18.62 4.35 -9.40
N PRO A 129 -18.13 3.11 -9.53
CA PRO A 129 -16.84 2.82 -10.16
C PRO A 129 -16.75 3.27 -11.63
N SER A 130 -17.88 3.22 -12.38
CA SER A 130 -17.89 3.66 -13.78
C SER A 130 -17.62 5.16 -13.93
N ILE A 131 -18.05 5.98 -12.94
CA ILE A 131 -17.72 7.41 -12.91
C ILE A 131 -16.25 7.60 -12.55
N GLY A 132 -15.72 6.85 -11.58
CA GLY A 132 -14.31 6.86 -11.22
C GLY A 132 -13.39 6.50 -12.39
N GLN A 133 -13.74 5.47 -13.15
CA GLN A 133 -13.03 5.06 -14.35
C GLN A 133 -13.01 6.18 -15.41
N LYS A 134 -14.19 6.70 -15.77
CA LYS A 134 -14.29 7.79 -16.76
C LYS A 134 -13.55 9.06 -16.32
N ALA A 135 -13.55 9.36 -15.02
CA ALA A 135 -12.80 10.48 -14.47
C ALA A 135 -11.28 10.29 -14.61
N ALA A 136 -10.77 9.07 -14.42
CA ALA A 136 -9.37 8.77 -14.67
C ALA A 136 -9.02 8.81 -16.15
N GLU A 137 -9.88 8.29 -17.02
CA GLU A 137 -9.71 8.38 -18.47
C GLU A 137 -9.69 9.84 -18.97
N GLU A 138 -10.56 10.72 -18.44
CA GLU A 138 -10.53 12.16 -18.74
C GLU A 138 -9.16 12.78 -18.41
N SER A 139 -8.53 12.32 -17.34
CA SER A 139 -7.25 12.84 -16.84
C SER A 139 -6.04 12.02 -17.29
N ARG A 140 -6.18 11.15 -18.31
CA ARG A 140 -5.12 10.21 -18.74
C ARG A 140 -3.82 10.92 -19.14
N ALA A 141 -3.91 12.06 -19.83
CA ALA A 141 -2.73 12.84 -20.23
C ALA A 141 -1.96 13.41 -19.03
N ASP A 142 -2.70 13.91 -18.02
CA ASP A 142 -2.10 14.41 -16.78
C ASP A 142 -1.46 13.26 -15.98
N LEU A 143 -2.08 12.07 -15.98
CA LEU A 143 -1.52 10.87 -15.38
C LEU A 143 -0.24 10.43 -16.07
N GLN A 144 -0.19 10.41 -17.39
CA GLN A 144 1.03 10.06 -18.15
C GLN A 144 2.18 11.03 -17.85
N GLN A 145 1.90 12.32 -17.81
CA GLN A 145 2.90 13.31 -17.44
C GLN A 145 3.38 13.12 -15.98
N ALA A 146 2.45 12.81 -15.07
CA ALA A 146 2.72 12.67 -13.65
C ALA A 146 3.59 11.43 -13.31
N LEU A 147 3.49 10.37 -14.12
CA LEU A 147 4.16 9.08 -13.89
C LEU A 147 5.42 8.88 -14.72
N GLN A 148 5.78 9.89 -15.52
CA GLN A 148 6.95 9.81 -16.39
C GLN A 148 8.23 9.73 -15.56
N GLY A 149 9.08 8.72 -15.84
CA GLY A 149 10.38 8.54 -15.19
C GLY A 149 10.32 7.80 -13.85
N ALA A 150 9.17 7.27 -13.43
CA ALA A 150 9.09 6.38 -12.29
C ALA A 150 9.60 4.97 -12.68
N ASP A 151 10.44 4.37 -11.82
CA ASP A 151 10.93 2.99 -11.96
C ASP A 151 9.99 2.00 -11.29
N LEU A 152 9.40 2.39 -10.15
CA LEU A 152 8.45 1.62 -9.36
C LEU A 152 7.27 2.49 -8.94
N VAL A 153 6.06 2.00 -9.22
CA VAL A 153 4.81 2.67 -8.84
C VAL A 153 3.99 1.76 -7.93
N PHE A 154 3.77 2.20 -6.69
CA PHE A 154 2.80 1.60 -5.79
C PHE A 154 1.44 2.27 -5.94
N ILE A 155 0.38 1.48 -6.13
CA ILE A 155 -0.99 1.96 -6.20
C ILE A 155 -1.75 1.50 -4.96
N ALA A 156 -1.93 2.43 -4.02
CA ALA A 156 -2.70 2.19 -2.80
C ALA A 156 -4.16 2.62 -3.00
N ALA A 157 -5.11 1.69 -2.82
CA ALA A 157 -6.53 2.02 -2.97
C ALA A 157 -7.44 1.20 -2.07
N GLY A 158 -8.51 1.82 -1.55
CA GLY A 158 -9.63 1.12 -0.95
C GLY A 158 -10.66 0.74 -2.02
N MET A 159 -10.87 -0.57 -2.19
CA MET A 159 -11.82 -1.11 -3.17
C MET A 159 -13.26 -1.08 -2.64
N GLY A 160 -14.25 -1.08 -3.54
CA GLY A 160 -15.67 -1.02 -3.21
C GLY A 160 -16.26 0.39 -3.21
N GLY A 161 -15.42 1.43 -3.32
CA GLY A 161 -15.84 2.82 -3.54
C GLY A 161 -15.96 3.18 -5.03
N GLY A 162 -16.23 4.44 -5.33
CA GLY A 162 -16.31 4.93 -6.71
C GLY A 162 -14.94 5.20 -7.31
N THR A 163 -14.17 6.10 -6.70
CA THR A 163 -12.88 6.56 -7.24
C THR A 163 -11.82 5.47 -7.18
N GLY A 164 -11.54 4.87 -5.99
CA GLY A 164 -10.52 3.84 -5.84
C GLY A 164 -10.76 2.66 -6.78
N THR A 165 -11.97 2.10 -6.77
CA THR A 165 -12.34 0.92 -7.58
C THR A 165 -12.31 1.20 -9.08
N GLY A 166 -12.74 2.40 -9.49
CA GLY A 166 -12.84 2.75 -10.91
C GLY A 166 -11.55 3.28 -11.51
N ALA A 167 -10.83 4.13 -10.77
CA ALA A 167 -9.65 4.81 -11.28
C ALA A 167 -8.36 3.98 -11.14
N ALA A 168 -8.23 3.15 -10.09
CA ALA A 168 -6.99 2.39 -9.87
C ALA A 168 -6.56 1.54 -11.08
N PRO A 169 -7.45 0.80 -11.78
CA PRO A 169 -7.07 0.07 -13.00
C PRO A 169 -6.52 0.97 -14.11
N VAL A 170 -7.09 2.17 -14.32
CA VAL A 170 -6.63 3.13 -15.33
C VAL A 170 -5.26 3.70 -14.95
N VAL A 171 -5.07 4.03 -13.68
CA VAL A 171 -3.78 4.50 -13.16
C VAL A 171 -2.71 3.41 -13.33
N ALA A 172 -3.05 2.16 -13.05
CA ALA A 172 -2.15 1.02 -13.22
C ALA A 172 -1.75 0.83 -14.69
N GLU A 173 -2.71 0.91 -15.60
CA GLU A 173 -2.46 0.83 -17.04
C GLU A 173 -1.47 1.91 -17.49
N VAL A 174 -1.68 3.17 -17.07
CA VAL A 174 -0.78 4.29 -17.41
C VAL A 174 0.61 4.10 -16.79
N ALA A 175 0.71 3.63 -15.54
CA ALA A 175 1.99 3.34 -14.89
C ALA A 175 2.76 2.24 -15.63
N LYS A 176 2.09 1.17 -16.03
CA LYS A 176 2.68 0.07 -16.79
C LYS A 176 3.12 0.51 -18.19
N GLU A 177 2.33 1.35 -18.88
CA GLU A 177 2.69 1.95 -20.16
C GLU A 177 3.93 2.86 -20.09
N SER A 178 4.18 3.50 -18.95
CA SER A 178 5.40 4.29 -18.72
C SER A 178 6.66 3.43 -18.49
N GLY A 179 6.53 2.11 -18.38
CA GLY A 179 7.62 1.17 -18.14
C GLY A 179 7.98 0.95 -16.66
N ALA A 180 7.21 1.52 -15.74
CA ALA A 180 7.39 1.32 -14.31
C ALA A 180 6.95 -0.10 -13.88
N LEU A 181 7.69 -0.71 -12.94
CA LEU A 181 7.17 -1.86 -12.21
C LEU A 181 5.95 -1.41 -11.42
N THR A 182 4.79 -2.01 -11.67
CA THR A 182 3.51 -1.54 -11.10
C THR A 182 2.99 -2.53 -10.07
N VAL A 183 2.94 -2.10 -8.81
CA VAL A 183 2.50 -2.91 -7.68
C VAL A 183 1.21 -2.32 -7.09
N GLY A 184 0.13 -3.09 -7.16
CA GLY A 184 -1.14 -2.74 -6.52
C GLY A 184 -1.18 -3.26 -5.09
N ILE A 185 -1.51 -2.39 -4.11
CA ILE A 185 -1.77 -2.79 -2.73
C ILE A 185 -3.13 -2.23 -2.34
N VAL A 186 -4.14 -3.11 -2.25
CA VAL A 186 -5.52 -2.68 -2.12
C VAL A 186 -6.24 -3.39 -0.98
N THR A 187 -7.20 -2.69 -0.36
CA THR A 187 -8.04 -3.28 0.68
C THR A 187 -9.43 -3.64 0.15
N LYS A 188 -9.97 -4.80 0.58
CA LYS A 188 -11.39 -5.12 0.44
C LYS A 188 -12.17 -4.52 1.62
N PRO A 189 -13.40 -4.06 1.38
CA PRO A 189 -14.23 -3.47 2.44
C PRO A 189 -14.54 -4.49 3.56
N PHE A 190 -14.87 -3.98 4.74
CA PHE A 190 -15.44 -4.81 5.80
C PHE A 190 -16.84 -5.31 5.41
N GLY A 191 -17.24 -6.49 5.89
CA GLY A 191 -18.55 -7.08 5.61
C GLY A 191 -19.72 -6.20 6.02
N PHE A 192 -19.59 -5.38 7.09
CA PHE A 192 -20.62 -4.43 7.51
C PHE A 192 -20.86 -3.28 6.53
N GLU A 193 -19.91 -2.98 5.64
CA GLU A 193 -20.06 -1.95 4.60
C GLU A 193 -21.06 -2.36 3.50
N GLY A 194 -21.41 -3.62 3.44
CA GLY A 194 -22.51 -4.15 2.67
C GLY A 194 -22.09 -4.88 1.38
N ARG A 195 -22.97 -5.80 0.98
CA ARG A 195 -22.74 -6.70 -0.16
C ARG A 195 -22.50 -5.98 -1.50
N ARG A 196 -23.07 -4.78 -1.68
CA ARG A 196 -22.87 -3.99 -2.89
C ARG A 196 -21.40 -3.54 -3.01
N ARG A 197 -20.84 -3.00 -1.91
CA ARG A 197 -19.44 -2.56 -1.89
C ARG A 197 -18.48 -3.73 -2.09
N MET A 198 -18.77 -4.89 -1.48
CA MET A 198 -17.96 -6.08 -1.67
C MET A 198 -17.93 -6.52 -3.14
N ARG A 199 -19.09 -6.63 -3.81
CA ARG A 199 -19.13 -6.97 -5.24
C ARG A 199 -18.39 -5.95 -6.11
N GLN A 200 -18.55 -4.67 -5.84
CA GLN A 200 -17.81 -3.61 -6.55
C GLN A 200 -16.30 -3.75 -6.34
N ALA A 201 -15.86 -4.14 -5.14
CA ALA A 201 -14.46 -4.42 -4.85
C ALA A 201 -13.93 -5.60 -5.66
N ASP A 202 -14.65 -6.74 -5.67
CA ASP A 202 -14.26 -7.93 -6.42
C ASP A 202 -14.18 -7.66 -7.92
N GLU A 203 -15.15 -6.94 -8.49
CA GLU A 203 -15.13 -6.52 -9.89
C GLU A 203 -13.97 -5.55 -10.22
N GLY A 204 -13.63 -4.67 -9.28
CA GLY A 204 -12.50 -3.74 -9.41
C GLY A 204 -11.15 -4.44 -9.34
N ILE A 205 -11.00 -5.37 -8.40
CA ILE A 205 -9.80 -6.20 -8.23
C ILE A 205 -9.56 -7.06 -9.49
N ALA A 206 -10.62 -7.69 -10.03
CA ALA A 206 -10.52 -8.48 -11.25
C ALA A 206 -10.07 -7.67 -12.48
N ARG A 207 -10.34 -6.35 -12.51
CA ARG A 207 -9.81 -5.47 -13.56
C ARG A 207 -8.41 -4.98 -13.25
N LEU A 208 -8.12 -4.70 -11.98
CA LEU A 208 -6.82 -4.18 -11.58
C LEU A 208 -5.70 -5.19 -11.82
N VAL A 209 -5.93 -6.47 -11.54
CA VAL A 209 -4.93 -7.54 -11.74
C VAL A 209 -4.47 -7.66 -13.20
N GLU A 210 -5.30 -7.25 -14.17
CA GLU A 210 -4.95 -7.26 -15.60
C GLU A 210 -3.95 -6.13 -15.97
N HIS A 211 -3.80 -5.10 -15.12
CA HIS A 211 -3.02 -3.89 -15.40
C HIS A 211 -1.83 -3.67 -14.45
N VAL A 212 -1.66 -4.51 -13.44
CA VAL A 212 -0.48 -4.46 -12.54
C VAL A 212 0.46 -5.63 -12.81
N ASP A 213 1.71 -5.53 -12.36
CA ASP A 213 2.64 -6.66 -12.36
C ASP A 213 2.41 -7.56 -11.16
N THR A 214 2.18 -6.94 -9.99
CA THR A 214 1.88 -7.64 -8.73
C THR A 214 0.71 -6.98 -8.04
N LEU A 215 -0.24 -7.78 -7.54
CA LEU A 215 -1.41 -7.30 -6.79
C LEU A 215 -1.49 -7.94 -5.41
N ILE A 216 -1.36 -7.12 -4.38
CA ILE A 216 -1.58 -7.52 -2.99
C ILE A 216 -2.98 -7.08 -2.58
N VAL A 217 -3.81 -8.03 -2.19
CA VAL A 217 -5.19 -7.78 -1.75
C VAL A 217 -5.32 -8.07 -0.27
N ILE A 218 -5.75 -7.08 0.51
CA ILE A 218 -5.90 -7.14 1.96
C ILE A 218 -7.39 -7.18 2.31
N PRO A 219 -7.95 -8.33 2.71
CA PRO A 219 -9.34 -8.39 3.16
C PRO A 219 -9.47 -7.80 4.57
N ASN A 220 -10.15 -6.63 4.72
CA ASN A 220 -10.31 -5.99 6.02
C ASN A 220 -10.99 -6.89 7.07
N ASP A 221 -11.87 -7.81 6.66
CA ASP A 221 -12.50 -8.75 7.57
C ASP A 221 -11.49 -9.69 8.28
N ARG A 222 -10.33 -9.96 7.68
CA ARG A 222 -9.27 -10.75 8.32
C ARG A 222 -8.64 -10.04 9.52
N LEU A 223 -8.67 -8.71 9.52
CA LEU A 223 -8.16 -7.89 10.62
C LEU A 223 -9.10 -7.90 11.84
N ARG A 224 -10.37 -8.29 11.64
CA ARG A 224 -11.41 -8.20 12.68
C ARG A 224 -11.03 -8.90 13.99
N ASN A 225 -10.31 -10.00 13.93
CA ASN A 225 -9.89 -10.72 15.13
C ASN A 225 -8.79 -9.98 15.88
N ALA A 226 -7.86 -9.34 15.17
CA ALA A 226 -6.77 -8.56 15.77
C ALA A 226 -7.26 -7.24 16.38
N ILE A 227 -8.35 -6.68 15.84
CA ILE A 227 -8.93 -5.39 16.28
C ILE A 227 -10.25 -5.58 17.06
N ALA A 228 -10.52 -6.78 17.60
CA ALA A 228 -11.74 -7.05 18.32
C ALA A 228 -11.91 -6.11 19.53
N GLY A 229 -13.04 -5.40 19.57
CA GLY A 229 -13.33 -4.41 20.61
C GLY A 229 -12.77 -3.00 20.38
N ALA A 230 -11.98 -2.78 19.34
CA ALA A 230 -11.47 -1.45 19.00
C ALA A 230 -12.58 -0.54 18.43
N PRO A 231 -12.48 0.77 18.64
CA PRO A 231 -13.35 1.75 17.99
C PRO A 231 -13.29 1.65 16.46
N LEU A 232 -14.40 1.94 15.77
CA LEU A 232 -14.49 1.83 14.30
C LEU A 232 -13.39 2.63 13.58
N GLN A 233 -13.03 3.80 14.11
CA GLN A 233 -11.96 4.63 13.55
C GLN A 233 -10.60 3.93 13.60
N GLU A 234 -10.35 3.15 14.64
CA GLU A 234 -9.11 2.39 14.80
C GLU A 234 -9.07 1.18 13.87
N ALA A 235 -10.22 0.56 13.60
CA ALA A 235 -10.32 -0.50 12.61
C ALA A 235 -9.90 -0.04 11.19
N PHE A 236 -10.36 1.14 10.76
CA PHE A 236 -9.91 1.72 9.49
C PHE A 236 -8.43 2.13 9.53
N ARG A 237 -7.98 2.63 10.68
CA ARG A 237 -6.56 2.92 10.88
C ARG A 237 -5.68 1.69 10.68
N SER A 238 -6.05 0.57 11.25
CA SER A 238 -5.29 -0.67 11.10
C SER A 238 -5.22 -1.15 9.64
N ALA A 239 -6.31 -0.99 8.88
CA ALA A 239 -6.30 -1.31 7.46
C ALA A 239 -5.34 -0.39 6.66
N ASP A 240 -5.33 0.91 6.95
CA ASP A 240 -4.40 1.86 6.34
C ASP A 240 -2.94 1.56 6.76
N ASP A 241 -2.70 1.14 8.02
CA ASP A 241 -1.37 0.80 8.52
C ASP A 241 -0.80 -0.45 7.83
N ILE A 242 -1.64 -1.41 7.46
CA ILE A 242 -1.19 -2.58 6.69
C ILE A 242 -0.81 -2.19 5.26
N LEU A 243 -1.56 -1.30 4.62
CA LEU A 243 -1.15 -0.73 3.33
C LEU A 243 0.23 -0.07 3.44
N ARG A 244 0.46 0.69 4.51
CA ARG A 244 1.75 1.32 4.80
C ARG A 244 2.86 0.29 4.99
N MET A 245 2.63 -0.74 5.80
CA MET A 245 3.62 -1.80 6.03
C MET A 245 3.96 -2.57 4.75
N GLY A 246 2.97 -2.81 3.87
CA GLY A 246 3.20 -3.44 2.58
C GLY A 246 4.09 -2.59 1.67
N VAL A 247 3.85 -1.29 1.60
CA VAL A 247 4.73 -0.36 0.86
C VAL A 247 6.12 -0.31 1.51
N LYS A 248 6.18 -0.10 2.85
CA LYS A 248 7.44 -0.01 3.60
C LYS A 248 8.29 -1.26 3.41
N GLY A 249 7.70 -2.46 3.52
CA GLY A 249 8.42 -3.71 3.40
C GLY A 249 9.13 -3.92 2.06
N ILE A 250 8.61 -3.32 0.97
CA ILE A 250 9.24 -3.38 -0.35
C ILE A 250 10.19 -2.19 -0.56
N SER A 251 9.76 -0.98 -0.19
CA SER A 251 10.58 0.22 -0.41
C SER A 251 11.86 0.20 0.41
N ASP A 252 11.81 -0.21 1.68
CA ASP A 252 12.99 -0.23 2.56
C ASP A 252 14.12 -1.10 1.99
N ILE A 253 13.80 -2.24 1.39
CA ILE A 253 14.80 -3.13 0.76
C ILE A 253 15.55 -2.41 -0.36
N ILE A 254 14.87 -1.50 -1.08
CA ILE A 254 15.42 -0.80 -2.25
C ILE A 254 16.10 0.50 -1.86
N THR A 255 15.52 1.25 -0.90
CA THR A 255 15.94 2.63 -0.58
C THR A 255 16.91 2.72 0.58
N CYS A 256 16.77 1.81 1.57
CA CYS A 256 17.61 1.87 2.76
C CYS A 256 18.92 1.09 2.55
N PRO A 257 20.08 1.70 2.80
CA PRO A 257 21.34 0.95 2.83
C PRO A 257 21.29 -0.03 4.01
N GLY A 258 21.03 -1.30 3.71
CA GLY A 258 20.90 -2.38 4.69
C GLY A 258 22.21 -3.13 4.90
N LEU A 259 22.21 -4.11 5.84
CA LEU A 259 23.32 -5.06 6.03
C LEU A 259 23.41 -6.05 4.86
N VAL A 260 22.29 -6.40 4.26
CA VAL A 260 22.16 -7.18 3.03
C VAL A 260 21.34 -6.34 2.05
N ASN A 261 22.05 -5.75 1.09
CA ASN A 261 21.42 -4.94 0.06
C ASN A 261 20.89 -5.83 -1.06
N VAL A 262 19.65 -5.56 -1.44
CA VAL A 262 19.00 -6.14 -2.61
C VAL A 262 18.88 -5.01 -3.64
N ASP A 263 19.31 -5.24 -4.85
CA ASP A 263 19.14 -4.25 -5.90
C ASP A 263 17.70 -4.24 -6.45
N PHE A 264 17.32 -3.14 -7.08
CA PHE A 264 15.97 -3.00 -7.66
C PHE A 264 15.70 -4.04 -8.77
N ALA A 265 16.76 -4.49 -9.47
CA ALA A 265 16.60 -5.46 -10.55
C ALA A 265 16.19 -6.83 -10.01
N ASP A 266 16.68 -7.23 -8.83
CA ASP A 266 16.29 -8.47 -8.16
C ASP A 266 14.81 -8.41 -7.75
N VAL A 267 14.40 -7.36 -7.06
CA VAL A 267 12.98 -7.16 -6.67
C VAL A 267 12.08 -7.16 -7.93
N ARG A 268 12.50 -6.48 -8.99
CA ARG A 268 11.79 -6.44 -10.27
C ARG A 268 11.63 -7.84 -10.85
N SER A 269 12.66 -8.69 -10.79
CA SER A 269 12.62 -10.06 -11.35
C SER A 269 11.56 -10.96 -10.70
N VAL A 270 11.31 -10.78 -9.39
CA VAL A 270 10.32 -11.57 -8.63
C VAL A 270 8.91 -11.00 -8.75
N MET A 271 8.78 -9.68 -8.98
CA MET A 271 7.49 -9.00 -8.95
C MET A 271 6.90 -8.72 -10.34
N THR A 272 7.69 -8.78 -11.43
CA THR A 272 7.20 -8.57 -12.78
C THR A 272 6.28 -9.72 -13.20
N GLU A 273 5.07 -9.39 -13.66
CA GLU A 273 4.03 -10.33 -14.11
C GLU A 273 3.70 -11.45 -13.09
N ALA A 274 3.96 -11.19 -11.82
CA ALA A 274 3.73 -12.16 -10.74
C ALA A 274 2.24 -12.37 -10.41
N GLY A 275 1.35 -11.47 -10.85
CA GLY A 275 -0.09 -11.57 -10.63
C GLY A 275 -0.49 -11.32 -9.18
N SER A 276 -1.24 -12.24 -8.57
CA SER A 276 -1.63 -12.10 -7.17
C SER A 276 -0.47 -12.41 -6.23
N ALA A 277 -0.31 -11.59 -5.19
CA ALA A 277 0.68 -11.78 -4.14
C ALA A 277 0.03 -11.74 -2.75
N LEU A 278 0.64 -12.43 -1.82
CA LEU A 278 0.22 -12.47 -0.43
C LEU A 278 1.24 -11.73 0.44
N LEU A 279 0.75 -10.98 1.42
CA LEU A 279 1.55 -10.22 2.36
C LEU A 279 1.43 -10.81 3.76
N GLY A 280 2.56 -11.21 4.34
CA GLY A 280 2.68 -11.59 5.74
C GLY A 280 3.52 -10.60 6.51
N ILE A 281 3.07 -10.26 7.71
CA ILE A 281 3.79 -9.35 8.60
C ILE A 281 3.82 -9.97 9.98
N GLY A 282 5.00 -10.00 10.59
CA GLY A 282 5.21 -10.51 11.94
C GLY A 282 6.18 -9.66 12.73
N VAL A 283 5.98 -9.61 14.02
CA VAL A 283 6.83 -8.91 14.99
C VAL A 283 7.23 -9.89 16.07
N GLY A 284 8.48 -9.88 16.45
CA GLY A 284 9.00 -10.70 17.55
C GLY A 284 9.92 -9.88 18.46
N SER A 285 9.94 -10.26 19.74
CA SER A 285 10.76 -9.57 20.75
C SER A 285 11.47 -10.57 21.67
N GLY A 286 12.53 -10.14 22.37
CA GLY A 286 13.28 -10.97 23.30
C GLY A 286 14.27 -11.91 22.62
N ARG A 287 14.51 -13.09 23.24
CA ARG A 287 15.58 -14.02 22.79
C ARG A 287 15.26 -14.77 21.51
N SER A 288 13.99 -15.04 21.24
CA SER A 288 13.52 -15.78 20.06
C SER A 288 12.89 -14.87 19.04
N ARG A 289 13.19 -13.56 19.11
CA ARG A 289 12.54 -12.50 18.32
C ARG A 289 12.49 -12.78 16.83
N ALA A 290 13.54 -13.32 16.27
CA ALA A 290 13.65 -13.63 14.86
C ALA A 290 12.71 -14.76 14.42
N VAL A 291 12.71 -15.86 15.18
CA VAL A 291 11.83 -17.01 14.94
C VAL A 291 10.37 -16.61 15.15
N GLU A 292 10.07 -15.86 16.23
CA GLU A 292 8.72 -15.39 16.52
C GLU A 292 8.21 -14.45 15.42
N ALA A 293 9.03 -13.51 14.96
CA ALA A 293 8.69 -12.61 13.86
C ALA A 293 8.40 -13.38 12.56
N ALA A 294 9.27 -14.32 12.19
CA ALA A 294 9.09 -15.14 10.99
C ALA A 294 7.84 -16.03 11.09
N GLN A 295 7.62 -16.70 12.22
CA GLN A 295 6.42 -17.51 12.44
C GLN A 295 5.15 -16.67 12.42
N ALA A 296 5.16 -15.47 13.04
CA ALA A 296 4.04 -14.55 13.01
C ALA A 296 3.76 -14.06 11.58
N ALA A 297 4.81 -13.81 10.77
CA ALA A 297 4.65 -13.41 9.38
C ALA A 297 3.99 -14.50 8.54
N ILE A 298 4.48 -15.75 8.57
CA ILE A 298 3.90 -16.86 7.80
C ILE A 298 2.54 -17.33 8.32
N SER A 299 2.23 -17.10 9.61
CA SER A 299 0.93 -17.39 10.22
C SER A 299 0.00 -16.18 10.23
N SER A 300 0.38 -15.11 9.57
CA SER A 300 -0.40 -13.87 9.53
C SER A 300 -1.82 -14.14 9.00
N PRO A 301 -2.86 -13.59 9.63
CA PRO A 301 -4.23 -13.74 9.13
C PRO A 301 -4.43 -13.11 7.75
N LEU A 302 -3.48 -12.30 7.29
CA LEU A 302 -3.46 -11.72 5.94
C LEU A 302 -3.06 -12.74 4.88
N LEU A 303 -2.28 -13.76 5.27
CA LEU A 303 -1.96 -14.91 4.44
C LEU A 303 -3.06 -15.97 4.58
N GLU A 304 -3.38 -16.65 3.51
CA GLU A 304 -4.14 -17.89 3.59
C GLU A 304 -3.12 -19.01 3.81
N ALA A 305 -3.12 -19.61 5.02
CA ALA A 305 -2.08 -20.52 5.48
C ALA A 305 -1.79 -21.71 4.55
N ASP A 306 -2.74 -22.07 3.68
CA ASP A 306 -2.61 -23.17 2.71
C ASP A 306 -2.02 -22.73 1.37
N GLN A 307 -1.63 -21.46 1.20
CA GLN A 307 -1.26 -20.89 -0.12
C GLN A 307 0.21 -20.53 -0.26
N ILE A 308 1.00 -20.46 0.81
CA ILE A 308 2.44 -20.13 0.71
C ILE A 308 3.23 -21.25 0.01
N ASP A 309 2.80 -22.51 0.19
CA ASP A 309 3.46 -23.72 -0.38
C ASP A 309 3.58 -23.72 -1.91
N GLY A 310 2.86 -22.86 -2.62
CA GLY A 310 2.88 -22.75 -4.07
C GLY A 310 3.54 -21.49 -4.61
N ALA A 311 4.16 -20.68 -3.76
CA ALA A 311 4.82 -19.44 -4.18
C ALA A 311 6.10 -19.73 -4.98
N LYS A 312 6.21 -19.22 -6.20
CA LYS A 312 7.39 -19.32 -7.07
C LYS A 312 8.40 -18.20 -6.84
N GLY A 313 8.00 -17.13 -6.16
CA GLY A 313 8.84 -16.03 -5.77
C GLY A 313 8.50 -15.55 -4.35
N CYS A 314 9.52 -15.14 -3.62
CA CYS A 314 9.34 -14.63 -2.27
C CYS A 314 10.31 -13.48 -2.00
N VAL A 315 9.79 -12.36 -1.49
CA VAL A 315 10.59 -11.26 -1.00
C VAL A 315 10.44 -11.20 0.51
N ILE A 316 11.55 -11.27 1.21
CA ILE A 316 11.62 -11.28 2.68
C ILE A 316 12.36 -10.03 3.11
N ASN A 317 11.72 -9.18 3.90
CA ASN A 317 12.36 -8.05 4.57
C ASN A 317 12.44 -8.32 6.07
N ILE A 318 13.64 -8.32 6.61
CA ILE A 318 13.89 -8.44 8.05
C ILE A 318 14.42 -7.10 8.53
N SER A 319 13.63 -6.38 9.33
CA SER A 319 14.01 -5.10 9.91
C SER A 319 14.21 -5.25 11.42
N GLY A 320 15.30 -4.71 11.94
CA GLY A 320 15.61 -4.76 13.37
C GLY A 320 16.53 -3.60 13.76
N GLY A 321 16.76 -3.44 15.06
CA GLY A 321 17.70 -2.45 15.61
C GLY A 321 19.16 -2.77 15.31
N ARG A 322 20.08 -1.91 15.77
CA ARG A 322 21.54 -2.15 15.65
C ARG A 322 22.01 -3.39 16.40
N ASP A 323 21.19 -3.94 17.28
CA ASP A 323 21.40 -5.17 18.04
C ASP A 323 21.03 -6.45 17.27
N MET A 324 20.54 -6.32 16.01
CA MET A 324 20.24 -7.45 15.14
C MET A 324 21.51 -8.20 14.76
N THR A 325 21.48 -9.53 14.92
CA THR A 325 22.62 -10.42 14.70
C THR A 325 22.47 -11.26 13.43
N LEU A 326 23.57 -11.84 12.97
CA LEU A 326 23.54 -12.82 11.87
C LEU A 326 22.71 -14.06 12.22
N ASP A 327 22.73 -14.48 13.49
CA ASP A 327 21.93 -15.60 13.98
C ASP A 327 20.42 -15.29 13.90
N ASP A 328 20.02 -14.04 14.17
CA ASP A 328 18.64 -13.58 13.98
C ASP A 328 18.20 -13.72 12.51
N MET A 329 19.06 -13.23 11.59
CA MET A 329 18.80 -13.33 10.14
C MET A 329 18.67 -14.77 9.68
N THR A 330 19.62 -15.63 10.08
CA THR A 330 19.63 -17.05 9.70
C THR A 330 18.37 -17.75 10.22
N SER A 331 18.07 -17.56 11.50
CA SER A 331 16.92 -18.21 12.15
C SER A 331 15.59 -17.79 11.54
N ALA A 332 15.40 -16.49 11.22
CA ALA A 332 14.20 -16.02 10.58
C ALA A 332 14.06 -16.58 9.16
N SER A 333 15.16 -16.58 8.40
CA SER A 333 15.16 -17.08 7.02
C SER A 333 14.87 -18.58 6.96
N GLU A 334 15.46 -19.39 7.85
CA GLU A 334 15.22 -20.84 7.93
C GLU A 334 13.73 -21.17 8.16
N VAL A 335 13.05 -20.41 9.01
CA VAL A 335 11.61 -20.60 9.26
C VAL A 335 10.81 -20.41 7.98
N ILE A 336 11.15 -19.40 7.18
CA ILE A 336 10.43 -19.08 5.94
C ILE A 336 10.79 -20.08 4.84
N TYR A 337 12.07 -20.44 4.69
CA TYR A 337 12.52 -21.43 3.70
C TYR A 337 11.87 -22.80 3.86
N ASN A 338 11.52 -23.20 5.09
CA ASN A 338 10.86 -24.47 5.34
C ASN A 338 9.40 -24.52 4.88
N VAL A 339 8.81 -23.37 4.52
CA VAL A 339 7.39 -23.26 4.13
C VAL A 339 7.23 -22.92 2.66
N VAL A 340 8.22 -22.26 2.03
CA VAL A 340 8.20 -21.85 0.62
C VAL A 340 8.69 -22.99 -0.26
N ASP A 341 8.25 -23.04 -1.55
CA ASP A 341 8.73 -24.03 -2.51
C ASP A 341 10.27 -24.02 -2.60
N PRO A 342 10.94 -25.18 -2.53
CA PRO A 342 12.41 -25.27 -2.64
C PRO A 342 13.00 -24.67 -3.93
N GLU A 343 12.22 -24.60 -5.01
CA GLU A 343 12.63 -24.03 -6.31
C GLU A 343 12.21 -22.55 -6.43
N ALA A 344 11.62 -21.94 -5.38
CA ALA A 344 11.21 -20.55 -5.41
C ALA A 344 12.43 -19.61 -5.47
N ASN A 345 12.29 -18.52 -6.21
CA ASN A 345 13.25 -17.42 -6.18
C ASN A 345 13.04 -16.58 -4.92
N ILE A 346 13.91 -16.72 -3.93
CA ILE A 346 13.79 -16.07 -2.63
C ILE A 346 14.82 -14.95 -2.51
N ILE A 347 14.32 -13.75 -2.26
CA ILE A 347 15.13 -12.55 -2.01
C ILE A 347 15.02 -12.18 -0.54
N VAL A 348 16.15 -12.06 0.15
CA VAL A 348 16.21 -11.67 1.56
C VAL A 348 16.95 -10.35 1.70
N GLY A 349 16.28 -9.35 2.24
CA GLY A 349 16.85 -8.07 2.63
C GLY A 349 16.90 -7.90 4.15
N ALA A 350 17.91 -7.18 4.63
CA ALA A 350 18.09 -6.85 6.03
C ALA A 350 18.27 -5.33 6.20
N VAL A 351 17.34 -4.71 6.91
CA VAL A 351 17.32 -3.27 7.14
C VAL A 351 17.52 -2.97 8.62
N VAL A 352 18.38 -2.01 8.93
CA VAL A 352 18.57 -1.52 10.30
C VAL A 352 17.71 -0.29 10.53
N ASP A 353 16.81 -0.37 11.49
CA ASP A 353 15.94 0.72 11.93
C ASP A 353 16.16 0.95 13.44
N ASP A 354 16.77 2.07 13.78
CA ASP A 354 17.13 2.40 15.18
C ASP A 354 15.91 2.46 16.12
N ALA A 355 14.70 2.60 15.57
CA ALA A 355 13.46 2.58 16.35
C ALA A 355 13.05 1.17 16.81
N LEU A 356 13.67 0.11 16.27
CA LEU A 356 13.32 -1.29 16.53
C LEU A 356 14.28 -2.00 17.51
N GLU A 357 14.94 -1.24 18.40
CA GLU A 357 15.87 -1.84 19.36
C GLU A 357 15.18 -2.92 20.23
N GLY A 358 15.71 -4.14 20.24
CA GLY A 358 15.14 -5.30 20.95
C GLY A 358 14.00 -6.02 20.23
N GLU A 359 13.55 -5.54 19.07
CA GLU A 359 12.49 -6.14 18.27
C GLU A 359 12.98 -6.51 16.87
N ILE A 360 12.31 -7.47 16.25
CA ILE A 360 12.49 -7.81 14.83
C ILE A 360 11.13 -7.80 14.15
N HIS A 361 11.07 -7.14 13.02
CA HIS A 361 9.93 -7.13 12.12
C HIS A 361 10.26 -7.95 10.88
N ALA A 362 9.44 -8.93 10.56
CA ALA A 362 9.55 -9.73 9.34
C ALA A 362 8.37 -9.40 8.42
N THR A 363 8.67 -8.99 7.19
CA THR A 363 7.68 -8.82 6.12
C THR A 363 7.96 -9.84 5.04
N VAL A 364 6.98 -10.64 4.69
CA VAL A 364 7.06 -11.69 3.67
C VAL A 364 6.07 -11.39 2.58
N ILE A 365 6.53 -11.32 1.33
CA ILE A 365 5.69 -11.13 0.15
C ILE A 365 5.89 -12.35 -0.73
N ALA A 366 4.88 -13.20 -0.78
CA ALA A 366 4.88 -14.41 -1.60
C ALA A 366 4.16 -14.15 -2.92
N THR A 367 4.78 -14.53 -4.04
CA THR A 367 4.30 -14.23 -5.40
C THR A 367 4.33 -15.46 -6.29
N GLY A 368 3.77 -15.35 -7.49
CA GLY A 368 3.90 -16.39 -8.53
C GLY A 368 3.07 -17.64 -8.27
N PHE A 369 1.96 -17.52 -7.55
CA PHE A 369 1.01 -18.61 -7.39
C PHE A 369 0.48 -19.08 -8.75
N GLU A 370 0.41 -20.39 -8.99
CA GLU A 370 -0.19 -20.90 -10.21
C GLU A 370 -1.61 -20.34 -10.32
N SER A 371 -1.87 -19.69 -11.46
CA SER A 371 -3.03 -18.82 -11.73
C SER A 371 -4.28 -19.32 -11.03
N ASP A 372 -4.63 -18.63 -9.97
CA ASP A 372 -5.81 -18.91 -9.16
C ASP A 372 -7.05 -18.81 -10.06
N GLN A 373 -7.55 -19.97 -10.50
CA GLN A 373 -8.80 -20.09 -11.22
C GLN A 373 -9.98 -19.61 -10.35
N SER A 374 -9.77 -19.28 -9.06
CA SER A 374 -10.82 -18.85 -8.15
C SER A 374 -11.47 -17.55 -8.61
N TYR A 375 -10.70 -16.57 -9.09
CA TYR A 375 -11.25 -15.34 -9.69
C TYR A 375 -11.89 -15.56 -11.08
N ARG A 376 -11.53 -16.65 -11.79
CA ARG A 376 -12.12 -17.02 -13.08
C ARG A 376 -13.33 -17.95 -12.93
N THR A 377 -13.39 -18.79 -11.92
CA THR A 377 -14.44 -19.82 -11.75
C THR A 377 -15.78 -19.22 -11.33
N GLU A 378 -15.81 -18.10 -10.59
CA GLU A 378 -17.07 -17.42 -10.30
C GLU A 378 -17.76 -16.83 -11.54
N ARG A 379 -17.03 -16.48 -12.59
CA ARG A 379 -17.61 -16.09 -13.88
C ARG A 379 -18.32 -17.25 -14.59
N SER A 380 -17.89 -18.49 -14.37
CA SER A 380 -18.47 -19.67 -15.01
C SER A 380 -19.76 -20.13 -14.33
N VAL A 381 -19.88 -19.95 -13.02
CA VAL A 381 -21.09 -20.33 -12.26
C VAL A 381 -22.24 -19.34 -12.49
N SER A 382 -21.93 -18.06 -12.74
CA SER A 382 -22.96 -17.04 -13.03
C SER A 382 -23.65 -17.22 -14.38
N ARG A 383 -23.12 -18.09 -15.28
CA ARG A 383 -23.73 -18.40 -16.57
C ARG A 383 -24.70 -19.60 -16.54
N LEU A 384 -24.83 -20.27 -15.40
CA LEU A 384 -25.73 -21.42 -15.22
C LEU A 384 -27.05 -21.07 -14.49
N ILE A 385 -27.49 -19.83 -14.54
CA ILE A 385 -28.88 -19.52 -14.18
C ILE A 385 -29.75 -19.96 -15.36
N PRO A 386 -30.60 -20.99 -15.21
CA PRO A 386 -31.50 -21.38 -16.28
C PRO A 386 -32.41 -20.21 -16.61
N GLN A 387 -32.38 -19.77 -17.85
CA GLN A 387 -33.40 -18.79 -18.31
C GLN A 387 -34.77 -19.40 -18.08
N PRO A 388 -35.75 -18.67 -17.50
CA PRO A 388 -37.10 -19.16 -17.39
C PRO A 388 -37.62 -19.49 -18.81
N LYS A 389 -37.98 -20.75 -19.04
CA LYS A 389 -38.61 -21.19 -20.28
C LYS A 389 -39.83 -20.30 -20.52
N THR A 390 -39.81 -19.59 -21.64
CA THR A 390 -40.98 -18.87 -22.13
C THR A 390 -42.14 -19.84 -22.29
N THR A 391 -43.07 -19.84 -21.39
CA THR A 391 -44.35 -20.51 -21.53
C THR A 391 -45.17 -19.77 -22.59
N LYS A 392 -45.69 -20.52 -23.56
CA LYS A 392 -46.61 -20.06 -24.63
C LYS A 392 -47.82 -19.34 -24.00
N PRO A 393 -48.43 -18.33 -24.67
CA PRO A 393 -49.59 -17.66 -24.19
C PRO A 393 -50.76 -18.62 -24.10
N ILE A 394 -51.34 -18.78 -22.91
CA ILE A 394 -52.63 -19.47 -22.68
C ILE A 394 -53.73 -18.45 -22.96
N SER A 395 -54.61 -18.84 -23.84
CA SER A 395 -55.85 -18.14 -24.26
C SER A 395 -56.76 -17.81 -23.09
N ASN A 396 -57.43 -16.65 -23.22
CA ASN A 396 -58.45 -16.08 -22.37
C ASN A 396 -59.41 -17.11 -21.70
N GLY A 397 -59.45 -17.02 -20.37
CA GLY A 397 -60.47 -17.60 -19.52
C GLY A 397 -60.50 -16.87 -18.19
N ASP A 398 -61.51 -16.06 -18.04
CA ASP A 398 -62.08 -15.37 -16.88
C ASP A 398 -61.60 -15.91 -15.49
N SER A 399 -60.91 -15.09 -14.73
CA SER A 399 -60.90 -15.19 -13.25
C SER A 399 -60.34 -13.90 -12.63
N GLY A 400 -61.25 -13.16 -12.01
CA GLY A 400 -60.99 -11.92 -11.31
C GLY A 400 -59.85 -12.00 -10.29
N ALA A 401 -58.89 -11.07 -10.41
CA ALA A 401 -57.85 -10.86 -9.44
C ALA A 401 -58.45 -10.54 -8.06
N ARG A 402 -58.35 -11.47 -7.12
CA ARG A 402 -58.75 -11.23 -5.71
C ARG A 402 -57.74 -10.24 -5.09
N ILE A 403 -58.22 -9.04 -4.84
CA ILE A 403 -57.53 -8.04 -4.06
C ILE A 403 -57.36 -8.58 -2.63
N PRO A 404 -56.17 -8.59 -2.05
CA PRO A 404 -55.99 -9.01 -0.66
C PRO A 404 -56.80 -8.21 0.33
N ASP A 405 -57.40 -8.88 1.35
CA ASP A 405 -58.39 -8.32 2.28
C ASP A 405 -57.91 -7.08 3.06
N PHE A 406 -56.59 -6.91 3.27
CA PHE A 406 -56.05 -5.72 3.94
C PHE A 406 -56.18 -4.43 3.10
N LEU A 407 -56.29 -4.52 1.78
CA LEU A 407 -56.53 -3.37 0.91
C LEU A 407 -58.02 -3.03 0.80
N ARG A 408 -58.93 -3.98 1.03
CA ARG A 408 -60.36 -3.75 1.10
C ARG A 408 -60.79 -2.94 2.32
N GLN A 409 -60.14 -3.18 3.47
CA GLN A 409 -60.47 -2.44 4.70
C GLN A 409 -60.03 -0.97 4.70
N ARG A 410 -59.13 -0.57 3.80
CA ARG A 410 -58.69 0.83 3.66
C ARG A 410 -59.58 1.69 2.80
N GLN A 411 -60.39 1.10 1.90
CA GLN A 411 -61.34 1.83 1.07
C GLN A 411 -62.66 2.15 1.83
N LEU A 412 -63.10 1.26 2.73
CA LEU A 412 -64.33 1.45 3.52
C LEU A 412 -64.20 2.51 4.62
N ARG A 413 -63.01 2.93 5.00
CA ARG A 413 -62.75 4.03 5.95
C ARG A 413 -62.64 5.43 5.34
N ARG A 414 -62.79 5.57 4.02
CA ARG A 414 -62.70 6.86 3.32
C ARG A 414 -64.06 7.37 2.84
N GLU A 415 -65.15 6.58 3.00
CA GLU A 415 -66.52 7.00 2.61
C GLU A 415 -67.37 7.42 3.79
N ASP A 416 -66.88 7.30 5.04
CA ASP A 416 -67.61 7.72 6.25
C ASP A 416 -66.85 8.81 7.05
N GLY A 417 -66.28 9.82 6.35
CA GLY A 417 -65.67 10.96 7.01
C GLY A 417 -65.70 12.23 6.19
#